data_31f38de2369eedc45b542f03158285b1
#
_entry.id   31f38de2369eedc45b542f03158285b1
#
_cell.length_a   1.000
_cell.length_b   1.000
_cell.length_c   1.000
_cell.angle_alpha   90.00
_cell.angle_beta   90.00
_cell.angle_gamma   90.00
#
_symmetry.space_group_name_H-M   'P 1'
#
loop_
_entity.id
_entity.type
_entity.pdbx_description
1 polymer ?
#
loop_
_entity_poly.entity_id
_entity_poly.type
_entity_poly.pdbx_seq_one_letter_code
_entity_poly.pdbx_strand_id
1 'polypeptide(L)'
;MTKTIEQPKRVDAVRDNVVRNVLNNLGTPPGYYQTKATNVYDNRWRVDIWTTVQQSNLGCIAKTIITDSFFVVADEKGNVVSPIIEKKY
;
A
#
# COMPACT_ATOMS: atom_id res chain seq x y z
N MET A 1 31.46 -3.80 -1.03
CA MET A 1 31.03 -2.82 -1.59
C MET A 1 29.61 -2.78 -1.86
N THR A 2 29.06 -3.71 -2.36
CA THR A 2 27.66 -3.67 -2.68
C THR A 2 26.76 -4.06 -1.56
N LYS A 3 27.31 -4.26 -0.38
CA LYS A 3 26.51 -4.68 0.71
C LYS A 3 25.51 -3.70 1.15
N THR A 4 25.83 -2.44 1.08
CA THR A 4 24.90 -1.43 1.51
C THR A 4 23.63 -1.42 0.71
N ILE A 5 23.69 -1.93 -0.51
CA ILE A 5 22.53 -1.93 -1.36
C ILE A 5 21.52 -2.97 -0.91
N GLU A 6 22.00 -4.02 -0.26
CA GLU A 6 21.09 -5.08 0.14
C GLU A 6 20.10 -4.67 1.20
N GLN A 7 20.50 -3.80 2.12
CA GLN A 7 19.58 -3.38 3.15
C GLN A 7 18.40 -2.61 2.62
N PRO A 8 18.60 -1.64 1.74
CA PRO A 8 17.44 -0.98 1.14
C PRO A 8 16.56 -1.95 0.38
N LYS A 9 17.16 -2.93 -0.27
CA LYS A 9 16.37 -3.92 -0.98
C LYS A 9 15.54 -4.75 -0.04
N ARG A 10 16.08 -5.08 1.11
CA ARG A 10 15.34 -5.87 2.08
C ARG A 10 14.10 -5.10 2.57
N VAL A 11 14.28 -3.83 2.87
CA VAL A 11 13.17 -3.00 3.31
C VAL A 11 12.13 -2.89 2.21
N ASP A 12 12.59 -2.72 0.98
CA ASP A 12 11.68 -2.62 -0.14
C ASP A 12 10.91 -3.92 -0.36
N ALA A 13 11.56 -5.06 -0.15
CA ALA A 13 10.89 -6.34 -0.32
C ALA A 13 9.79 -6.51 0.73
N VAL A 14 10.05 -6.12 1.96
CA VAL A 14 9.04 -6.19 3.01
C VAL A 14 7.88 -5.26 2.67
N ARG A 15 8.18 -4.05 2.24
CA ARG A 15 7.16 -3.08 1.85
C ARG A 15 6.30 -3.64 0.74
N ASP A 16 6.92 -4.24 -0.27
CA ASP A 16 6.19 -4.80 -1.39
C ASP A 16 5.26 -5.92 -0.93
N ASN A 17 5.72 -6.72 0.01
CA ASN A 17 4.89 -7.79 0.53
C ASN A 17 3.71 -7.26 1.33
N VAL A 18 3.91 -6.19 2.10
CA VAL A 18 2.82 -5.56 2.83
C VAL A 18 1.77 -5.06 1.85
N VAL A 19 2.21 -4.36 0.80
CA VAL A 19 1.31 -3.85 -0.21
C VAL A 19 0.54 -4.98 -0.87
N ARG A 20 1.25 -6.03 -1.25
CA ARG A 20 0.62 -7.17 -1.92
C ARG A 20 -0.42 -7.83 -1.03
N ASN A 21 -0.09 -8.02 0.24
CA ASN A 21 -1.03 -8.65 1.16
C ASN A 21 -2.29 -7.82 1.34
N VAL A 22 -2.12 -6.51 1.50
CA VAL A 22 -3.27 -5.64 1.67
C VAL A 22 -4.15 -5.67 0.42
N LEU A 23 -3.55 -5.55 -0.76
CA LEU A 23 -4.33 -5.55 -1.98
C LEU A 23 -4.98 -6.90 -2.27
N ASN A 24 -4.29 -7.99 -1.92
CA ASN A 24 -4.89 -9.31 -2.12
C ASN A 24 -6.12 -9.51 -1.26
N ASN A 25 -6.10 -8.98 -0.05
CA ASN A 25 -7.24 -9.13 0.84
C ASN A 25 -8.35 -8.14 0.54
N LEU A 26 -7.99 -6.90 0.25
CA LEU A 26 -8.96 -5.85 0.01
C LEU A 26 -9.55 -5.90 -1.39
N GLY A 27 -8.75 -6.25 -2.35
CA GLY A 27 -9.11 -6.15 -3.76
C GLY A 27 -8.59 -4.84 -4.33
N THR A 28 -8.61 -4.73 -5.65
CA THR A 28 -8.13 -3.56 -6.35
C THR A 28 -9.30 -2.64 -6.66
N PRO A 29 -9.32 -1.42 -6.14
CA PRO A 29 -10.44 -0.51 -6.38
C PRO A 29 -10.46 0.00 -7.83
N PRO A 30 -11.62 0.42 -8.30
CA PRO A 30 -11.71 1.06 -9.62
C PRO A 30 -10.85 2.32 -9.63
N GLY A 31 -10.17 2.56 -10.73
CA GLY A 31 -9.32 3.73 -10.85
C GLY A 31 -8.04 3.63 -10.05
N TYR A 32 -7.64 2.44 -9.70
CA TYR A 32 -6.45 2.23 -8.89
C TYR A 32 -5.24 2.94 -9.51
N TYR A 33 -4.53 3.69 -8.69
CA TYR A 33 -3.36 4.43 -9.12
C TYR A 33 -2.09 3.83 -8.51
N GLN A 34 -2.02 3.80 -7.18
CA GLN A 34 -0.86 3.21 -6.51
C GLN A 34 -1.19 2.96 -5.05
N THR A 35 -0.34 2.18 -4.41
CA THR A 35 -0.42 1.93 -2.97
C THR A 35 0.91 2.33 -2.37
N LYS A 36 0.85 3.06 -1.28
CA LYS A 36 2.05 3.50 -0.60
C LYS A 36 2.04 2.94 0.81
N ALA A 37 3.07 2.19 1.17
CA ALA A 37 3.22 1.64 2.50
C ALA A 37 4.40 2.32 3.18
N THR A 38 4.17 2.82 4.39
CA THR A 38 5.19 3.51 5.16
C THR A 38 5.36 2.81 6.48
N ASN A 39 6.58 2.45 6.82
CA ASN A 39 6.86 1.85 8.11
C ASN A 39 6.84 2.96 9.17
N VAL A 40 5.94 2.82 10.12
CA VAL A 40 5.76 3.82 11.15
C VAL A 40 6.73 3.57 12.31
N TYR A 41 6.70 2.34 12.84
CA TYR A 41 7.68 1.91 13.81
C TYR A 41 7.54 0.39 13.98
N ASP A 42 8.63 -0.26 14.32
CA ASP A 42 8.67 -1.71 14.49
C ASP A 42 8.03 -2.42 13.30
N ASN A 43 7.01 -3.21 13.55
CA ASN A 43 6.30 -3.95 12.50
C ASN A 43 5.01 -3.28 12.09
N ARG A 44 4.85 -2.02 12.40
CA ARG A 44 3.62 -1.31 12.10
C ARG A 44 3.79 -0.47 10.85
N TRP A 45 2.81 -0.58 9.96
CA TRP A 45 2.85 0.09 8.67
C TRP A 45 1.58 0.86 8.44
N ARG A 46 1.72 1.98 7.76
CA ARG A 46 0.57 2.72 7.27
C ARG A 46 0.49 2.45 5.77
N VAL A 47 -0.67 1.99 5.32
CA VAL A 47 -0.89 1.65 3.92
C VAL A 47 -1.97 2.57 3.37
N ASP A 48 -1.60 3.37 2.38
CA ASP A 48 -2.53 4.29 1.73
C ASP A 48 -2.74 3.83 0.30
N ILE A 49 -4.00 3.73 -0.09
CA ILE A 49 -4.37 3.31 -1.44
C ILE A 49 -4.92 4.51 -2.18
N TRP A 50 -4.28 4.82 -3.29
CA TRP A 50 -4.61 5.98 -4.09
C TRP A 50 -5.37 5.57 -5.34
N THR A 51 -6.41 6.32 -5.66
CA THR A 51 -7.14 6.12 -6.90
C THR A 51 -7.23 7.43 -7.66
N THR A 52 -7.50 7.33 -8.95
CA THR A 52 -7.67 8.49 -9.80
C THR A 52 -9.15 8.73 -10.01
N VAL A 53 -9.59 9.95 -9.74
CA VAL A 53 -10.97 10.36 -9.94
C VAL A 53 -10.99 11.42 -11.02
N GLN A 54 -11.87 11.25 -11.99
CA GLN A 54 -11.97 12.19 -13.08
C GLN A 54 -13.07 13.18 -12.80
N GLN A 55 -12.76 14.46 -12.99
CA GLN A 55 -13.75 15.50 -12.76
C GLN A 55 -14.40 15.87 -14.07
N SER A 56 -15.56 15.33 -14.29
CA SER A 56 -16.21 15.44 -15.59
C SER A 56 -16.62 16.87 -15.90
N ASN A 57 -16.90 17.66 -14.91
CA ASN A 57 -17.33 19.03 -15.16
C ASN A 57 -16.27 19.85 -15.87
N LEU A 58 -15.03 19.53 -15.63
CA LEU A 58 -13.94 20.30 -16.21
C LEU A 58 -13.24 19.51 -17.30
N GLY A 59 -13.89 18.52 -17.85
CA GLY A 59 -13.33 17.76 -18.92
C GLY A 59 -12.32 16.75 -18.45
N CYS A 60 -11.09 16.89 -18.90
CA CYS A 60 -10.10 15.84 -18.73
C CYS A 60 -9.30 15.91 -17.44
N ILE A 61 -9.69 16.72 -16.50
CA ILE A 61 -8.89 16.89 -15.31
C ILE A 61 -9.04 15.65 -14.42
N ALA A 62 -7.91 15.01 -14.11
CA ALA A 62 -7.88 13.85 -13.24
C ALA A 62 -7.21 14.24 -11.94
N LYS A 63 -7.65 13.64 -10.86
CA LYS A 63 -7.14 13.92 -9.54
C LYS A 63 -6.95 12.63 -8.79
N THR A 64 -5.81 12.49 -8.09
CA THR A 64 -5.58 11.31 -7.27
C THR A 64 -5.95 11.62 -5.83
N ILE A 65 -6.64 10.67 -5.20
CA ILE A 65 -7.05 10.81 -3.81
C ILE A 65 -6.74 9.52 -3.07
N ILE A 66 -6.66 9.62 -1.75
CA ILE A 66 -6.52 8.44 -0.92
C ILE A 66 -7.93 7.90 -0.68
N THR A 67 -8.18 6.72 -1.23
CA THR A 67 -9.48 6.09 -1.11
C THR A 67 -9.59 5.26 0.17
N ASP A 68 -8.53 4.57 0.51
CA ASP A 68 -8.49 3.71 1.69
C ASP A 68 -7.16 3.89 2.38
N SER A 69 -7.18 3.79 3.70
CA SER A 69 -5.97 3.92 4.49
C SER A 69 -6.08 2.96 5.67
N PHE A 70 -5.00 2.23 5.93
CA PHE A 70 -4.99 1.24 6.98
C PHE A 70 -3.72 1.35 7.80
N PHE A 71 -3.84 1.03 9.10
CA PHE A 71 -2.68 0.79 9.92
C PHE A 71 -2.62 -0.70 10.16
N VAL A 72 -1.55 -1.33 9.75
CA VAL A 72 -1.42 -2.78 9.83
C VAL A 72 -0.17 -3.17 10.59
N VAL A 73 -0.20 -4.36 11.15
CA VAL A 73 0.97 -4.97 11.77
C VAL A 73 1.41 -6.09 10.85
N ALA A 74 2.68 -6.07 10.46
CA ALA A 74 3.21 -7.08 9.56
C ALA A 74 4.39 -7.78 10.23
N ASP A 75 4.65 -9.02 9.83
CA ASP A 75 5.80 -9.74 10.35
C ASP A 75 7.06 -9.34 9.61
N GLU A 76 8.16 -10.03 9.90
CA GLU A 76 9.44 -9.70 9.32
C GLU A 76 9.45 -9.84 7.81
N LYS A 77 8.59 -10.68 7.29
CA LYS A 77 8.54 -10.94 5.85
C LYS A 77 7.55 -10.02 5.14
N GLY A 78 6.79 -9.25 5.89
CA GLY A 78 5.80 -8.38 5.29
C GLY A 78 4.41 -8.95 5.20
N ASN A 79 4.17 -10.07 5.87
CA ASN A 79 2.84 -10.66 5.91
C ASN A 79 2.01 -9.89 6.94
N VAL A 80 0.84 -9.43 6.53
CA VAL A 80 -0.03 -8.66 7.40
C VAL A 80 -0.68 -9.60 8.41
N VAL A 81 -0.42 -9.33 9.67
CA VAL A 81 -0.91 -10.16 10.75
C VAL A 81 -2.21 -9.61 11.32
N SER A 82 -2.33 -8.30 11.36
CA SER A 82 -3.47 -7.64 11.98
C SER A 82 -3.58 -6.23 11.44
N PRO A 83 -4.77 -5.67 11.32
CA PRO A 83 -6.07 -6.32 11.46
C PRO A 83 -6.41 -7.17 10.23
N ILE A 84 -7.46 -7.93 10.33
CA ILE A 84 -7.94 -8.70 9.20
C ILE A 84 -8.64 -7.74 8.25
N ILE A 85 -8.16 -7.70 7.01
CA ILE A 85 -8.73 -6.81 6.01
C ILE A 85 -9.73 -7.60 5.19
N GLU A 86 -10.98 -7.16 5.20
CA GLU A 86 -12.03 -7.81 4.45
C GLU A 86 -12.05 -7.31 3.02
N LYS A 87 -12.44 -8.17 2.12
CA LYS A 87 -12.49 -7.82 0.72
C LYS A 87 -13.57 -6.78 0.47
N LYS A 88 -13.17 -5.71 -0.21
CA LYS A 88 -14.07 -4.61 -0.49
C LYS A 88 -14.31 -4.45 -1.99
N TYR A 89 -13.33 -4.82 -2.79
CA TYR A 89 -13.40 -4.60 -4.24
C TYR A 89 -13.36 -5.88 -5.05
#